data_8b03f3af4e61209f6f7afe45c8658679
#
_entry.id   8b03f3af4e61209f6f7afe45c8658679
#
_cell.length_a   1.000
_cell.length_b   1.000
_cell.length_c   1.000
_cell.angle_alpha   90.00
_cell.angle_beta   90.00
_cell.angle_gamma   90.00
#
_symmetry.space_group_name_H-M   'P 1'
#
loop_
_entity.id
_entity.type
_entity.pdbx_description
1 polymer ?
#
loop_
_entity_poly.entity_id
_entity_poly.type
_entity_poly.pdbx_seq_one_letter_code
_entity_poly.pdbx_strand_id
1 'polypeptide(L)' 'MARQDGRIRRIAAHKVVVDGETLRQHVVVISEGRVVDCFPLTEELPMTEWLSGTIDVLDDAEGTGKIALYHSRCLS' A
#
# COMPACT_ATOMS: atom_id res chain seq x y z
N MET A 1 20.81 -0.28 13.52
CA MET A 1 20.32 0.08 13.42
C MET A 1 19.34 0.50 13.12
N ALA A 2 19.21 0.40 12.83
CA ALA A 2 18.50 0.85 12.53
C ALA A 2 17.55 0.99 12.45
N ARG A 3 17.31 1.16 12.27
CA ARG A 3 16.50 1.42 12.23
C ARG A 3 15.61 1.57 11.66
N GLN A 4 15.34 1.52 11.23
CA GLN A 4 14.57 1.79 10.78
C GLN A 4 13.63 1.96 10.86
N ASP A 5 13.95 1.98 10.69
CA ASP A 5 12.98 2.14 11.25
C ASP A 5 11.72 2.85 11.04
N GLY A 6 11.00 3.34 11.27
CA GLY A 6 9.86 4.19 11.16
C GLY A 6 9.33 4.47 9.77
N ARG A 7 9.78 3.72 8.82
CA ARG A 7 9.43 3.96 7.43
C ARG A 7 8.30 3.09 6.93
N ILE A 8 7.73 2.28 7.79
CA ILE A 8 6.65 1.40 7.39
C ILE A 8 5.33 2.15 7.54
N ARG A 9 4.53 2.16 6.47
CA ARG A 9 3.20 2.74 6.49
C ARG A 9 2.19 1.67 6.17
N ARG A 10 1.09 1.68 6.90
CA ARG A 10 -0.05 0.82 6.61
C ARG A 10 -1.19 1.70 6.16
N ILE A 11 -1.69 1.43 4.96
CA ILE A 11 -2.72 2.27 4.37
C ILE A 11 -3.87 1.38 3.93
N ALA A 12 -5.04 1.60 4.50
CA ALA A 12 -6.24 0.87 4.12
C ALA A 12 -7.05 1.70 3.15
N ALA A 13 -7.68 1.06 2.20
CA ALA A 13 -8.52 1.74 1.23
C ALA A 13 -9.73 0.89 0.91
N HIS A 14 -10.75 1.53 0.35
CA HIS A 14 -11.94 0.81 -0.09
C HIS A 14 -11.62 -0.19 -1.18
N LYS A 15 -10.71 0.17 -2.07
CA LYS A 15 -10.32 -0.68 -3.19
C LYS A 15 -8.83 -0.60 -3.39
N VAL A 16 -8.23 -1.75 -3.67
CA VAL A 16 -6.82 -1.84 -4.02
C VAL A 16 -6.75 -2.65 -5.30
N VAL A 17 -6.19 -2.09 -6.35
CA VAL A 17 -6.07 -2.78 -7.63
C VAL A 17 -4.65 -3.31 -7.75
N VAL A 18 -4.52 -4.63 -7.85
CA VAL A 18 -3.22 -5.29 -7.96
C VAL A 18 -3.28 -6.19 -9.18
N ASP A 19 -2.38 -5.95 -10.13
CA ASP A 19 -2.29 -6.75 -11.35
C ASP A 19 -3.64 -6.85 -12.08
N GLY A 20 -4.38 -5.75 -12.09
CA GLY A 20 -5.66 -5.69 -12.77
C GLY A 20 -6.83 -6.25 -11.96
N GLU A 21 -6.57 -6.76 -10.78
CA GLU A 21 -7.61 -7.31 -9.93
C GLU A 21 -7.97 -6.32 -8.83
N THR A 22 -9.26 -6.07 -8.66
CA THR A 22 -9.75 -5.14 -7.64
C THR A 22 -10.04 -5.89 -6.35
N LEU A 23 -9.36 -5.50 -5.29
CA LEU A 23 -9.52 -6.08 -3.97
C LEU A 23 -10.21 -5.06 -3.08
N ARG A 24 -11.23 -5.48 -2.36
CA ARG A 24 -12.01 -4.56 -1.54
C ARG A 24 -11.52 -4.57 -0.11
N GLN A 25 -11.41 -3.37 0.46
CA GLN A 25 -11.05 -3.19 1.86
C GLN A 25 -9.77 -3.94 2.20
N HIS A 26 -8.71 -3.54 1.52
CA HIS A 26 -7.39 -4.13 1.75
C HIS A 26 -6.46 -3.10 2.35
N VAL A 27 -5.44 -3.61 3.03
CA VAL A 27 -4.37 -2.81 3.60
C VAL A 27 -3.13 -3.03 2.76
N VAL A 28 -2.49 -1.92 2.38
CA VAL A 28 -1.23 -1.95 1.65
C VAL A 28 -0.15 -1.52 2.63
N VAL A 29 0.89 -2.32 2.76
CA VAL A 29 2.03 -2.00 3.63
C VAL A 29 3.17 -1.53 2.77
N ILE A 30 3.66 -0.34 3.06
CA ILE A 30 4.70 0.30 2.27
C ILE A 30 5.93 0.49 3.15
N SER A 31 7.06 0.10 2.65
CA SER A 31 8.35 0.31 3.31
C SER A 31 9.30 0.91 2.30
N GLU A 32 9.86 2.08 2.63
CA GLU A 32 10.81 2.78 1.78
C GLU A 32 10.29 2.97 0.36
N GLY A 33 9.02 3.33 0.26
CA GLY A 33 8.40 3.63 -1.02
C GLY A 33 7.98 2.42 -1.84
N ARG A 34 8.14 1.22 -1.29
CA ARG A 34 7.78 -0.03 -1.97
C ARG A 34 6.70 -0.77 -1.21
N VAL A 35 5.80 -1.39 -1.95
CA VAL A 35 4.77 -2.24 -1.35
C VAL A 35 5.42 -3.55 -0.95
N VAL A 36 5.36 -3.87 0.35
CA VAL A 36 5.96 -5.09 0.85
C VAL A 36 4.92 -6.12 1.27
N ASP A 37 3.66 -5.69 1.40
CA ASP A 37 2.59 -6.62 1.78
C ASP A 37 1.26 -6.01 1.41
N CYS A 38 0.25 -6.88 1.27
CA CYS A 38 -1.12 -6.46 1.00
C CYS A 38 -2.04 -7.55 1.52
N PHE A 39 -2.99 -7.18 2.36
CA PHE A 39 -3.86 -8.18 2.97
C PHE A 39 -5.25 -7.58 3.23
N PRO A 40 -6.27 -8.45 3.38
CA PRO A 40 -7.62 -7.95 3.65
C PRO A 40 -7.70 -7.27 5.00
N LEU A 41 -8.48 -6.19 5.05
CA LEU A 41 -8.76 -5.52 6.31
C LEU A 41 -9.95 -6.22 6.95
N THR A 42 -9.69 -7.03 7.96
CA THR A 42 -10.73 -7.81 8.61
C THR A 42 -11.07 -7.28 10.00
N GLU A 43 -10.25 -6.38 10.51
CA GLU A 43 -10.50 -5.77 11.80
C GLU A 43 -9.71 -4.49 11.89
N GLU A 44 -10.01 -3.67 12.87
CA GLU A 44 -9.28 -2.43 13.07
C GLU A 44 -7.83 -2.71 13.37
N LEU A 45 -6.95 -1.98 12.68
CA LEU A 45 -5.52 -2.10 12.91
C LEU A 45 -4.99 -0.78 13.42
N PRO A 46 -4.20 -0.80 14.50
CA PRO A 46 -3.57 0.43 14.96
C PRO A 46 -2.55 0.94 13.96
N MET A 47 -2.31 2.24 13.97
CA MET A 47 -1.30 2.88 13.12
C MET A 47 -1.55 2.66 11.64
N THR A 48 -2.84 2.58 11.24
CA THR A 48 -3.22 2.39 9.85
C THR A 48 -3.91 3.64 9.36
N GLU A 49 -3.44 4.16 8.21
CA GLU A 49 -4.09 5.30 7.56
C GLU A 49 -5.26 4.79 6.74
N TRP A 50 -6.28 5.61 6.61
CA TRP A 50 -7.45 5.25 5.80
C TRP A 50 -7.59 6.24 4.67
N LEU A 51 -7.65 5.73 3.44
CA LEU A 51 -7.86 6.57 2.27
C LEU A 51 -9.17 6.17 1.60
N SER A 52 -9.98 7.17 1.28
CA SER A 52 -11.19 6.95 0.51
C SER A 52 -10.80 6.77 -0.95
N GLY A 53 -11.34 5.75 -1.59
CA GLY A 53 -11.12 5.56 -3.00
C GLY A 53 -10.26 4.34 -3.30
N THR A 54 -9.43 4.45 -4.30
CA THR A 54 -8.70 3.32 -4.85
C THR A 54 -7.20 3.55 -4.83
N ILE A 55 -6.47 2.54 -4.38
CA ILE A 55 -5.02 2.51 -4.48
C ILE A 55 -4.66 1.57 -5.61
N ASP A 56 -3.82 2.04 -6.54
CA ASP A 56 -3.32 1.21 -7.63
C ASP A 56 -1.93 0.71 -7.27
N VAL A 57 -1.76 -0.60 -7.29
CA VAL A 57 -0.46 -1.21 -7.03
C VAL A 57 0.10 -1.67 -8.35
N LEU A 58 1.22 -1.11 -8.73
CA LEU A 58 1.85 -1.34 -10.02
C LEU A 58 3.30 -1.74 -9.83
N ASP A 59 3.84 -2.40 -10.85
CA ASP A 59 5.26 -2.71 -10.85
C ASP A 59 6.05 -1.42 -11.01
N ASP A 60 7.15 -1.33 -10.27
CA ASP A 60 8.09 -0.23 -10.43
C ASP A 60 8.63 -0.25 -11.85
N ALA A 61 8.84 0.92 -12.42
CA ALA A 61 9.39 1.03 -13.78
C ALA A 61 10.74 0.33 -13.92
N GLU A 62 11.49 0.23 -12.83
CA GLU A 62 12.78 -0.44 -12.83
C GLU A 62 12.68 -1.93 -12.52
N GLY A 63 11.47 -2.43 -12.26
CA GLY A 63 11.30 -3.83 -11.99
C GLY A 63 11.82 -4.29 -10.64
N THR A 64 12.02 -3.38 -9.70
CA THR A 64 12.61 -3.71 -8.41
C THR A 64 11.56 -3.93 -7.32
N GLY A 65 10.29 -4.01 -7.70
CA GLY A 65 9.22 -4.22 -6.73
C GLY A 65 7.96 -3.53 -7.18
N LYS A 66 7.06 -3.32 -6.24
CA LYS A 66 5.78 -2.69 -6.54
C LYS A 66 5.66 -1.37 -5.81
N ILE A 67 4.94 -0.45 -6.43
CA ILE A 67 4.67 0.86 -5.85
C ILE A 67 3.16 1.03 -5.78
N ALA A 68 2.71 1.90 -4.90
CA ALA A 68 1.30 2.20 -4.73
C ALA A 68 1.04 3.64 -5.16
N LEU A 69 -0.03 3.82 -5.90
CA LEU A 69 -0.45 5.13 -6.38
C LEU A 69 -1.84 5.44 -5.86
N TYR A 70 -2.03 6.68 -5.43
CA TYR A 70 -3.33 7.17 -4.99
C TYR A 70 -3.56 8.51 -5.69
N HIS A 71 -4.59 8.57 -6.53
CA HIS A 71 -4.85 9.75 -7.37
C HIS A 71 -3.61 10.11 -8.20
N SER A 72 -2.97 9.09 -8.76
CA SER A 72 -1.79 9.24 -9.60
C SER A 72 -0.55 9.73 -8.87
N ARG A 73 -0.59 9.71 -7.54
CA ARG A 73 0.56 10.10 -6.72
C ARG A 73 1.14 8.88 -6.06
N CYS A 74 2.45 8.75 -6.12
CA CYS A 74 3.14 7.64 -5.50
C CYS A 74 3.10 7.79 -3.98
N LEU A 75 2.66 6.75 -3.30
CA LEU A 75 2.67 6.72 -1.85
C LEU A 75 4.03 6.22 -1.36
N SER A 76 4.56 6.89 -0.37
CA SER A 76 5.90 6.52 0.11
C SER A 76 5.99 6.57 1.62
#